data_952743c4f48b763a682b44cae0b4a0b5
#
_entry.id   952743c4f48b763a682b44cae0b4a0b5
#
_cell.length_a   1.000
_cell.length_b   1.000
_cell.length_c   1.000
_cell.angle_alpha   90.00
_cell.angle_beta   90.00
_cell.angle_gamma   90.00
#
_symmetry.space_group_name_H-M   'P 1'
#
loop_
_entity.id
_entity.type
_entity.pdbx_description
1 polymer ?
#
loop_
_entity_poly.entity_id
_entity_poly.type
_entity_poly.pdbx_seq_one_letter_code
_entity_poly.pdbx_strand_id
1 'polypeptide(L)'
;MFDSSKLDAYLTGLCQARDLPGVSAAIMGPDGLEYAFNYGFRDGAFTRPVDNDTLFGVASMSKSMTALCACILACEGRLDLNAPVSDFFPEFELAGQPREAATVRTLAMHTAGIPPMEPLEWSIAMNSEGRSESDWLREMKRTAPNKMETIDQIIAYIAHCGYNTLGAPGEVMSYSNEGYAILSYIIDQAAGVPLEQFMQARIFDPLGMTRTILDNGVEAARALSGGNITSLFEVEDGRRTCDDCWSVLPPFRGCAMVKSTSRDMAAYYRMIANMGMHEGKQAIPAHAVDLLVGRYHPLSHLMTMCMGLNKREFAGHVVCEHAGGLHGVSGKGALLLGEGYGFAVLCNQGDEDMDALLYGMLCAVMGLPLATNMDWFTPAGRDFSAPHMIRGRYIGHEGVPSILCIHCEEDGSHLRGTRDGENLRLVYCGGARFLAVKPDAPDTVVCHLEFLIRAGRAWGVRVGTRVFERD
;
A
#
# COMPACT_ATOMS: atom_id res chain seq x y z
N MET A 1 -12.61 18.56 -19.87
CA MET A 1 -11.16 18.62 -20.25
C MET A 1 -10.50 19.59 -19.29
N PHE A 2 -9.51 19.17 -18.51
CA PHE A 2 -8.78 20.00 -17.55
C PHE A 2 -7.66 20.80 -18.25
N ASP A 3 -7.16 21.82 -17.57
CA ASP A 3 -6.03 22.65 -18.03
C ASP A 3 -4.70 21.96 -17.68
N SER A 4 -4.09 21.30 -18.66
CA SER A 4 -2.83 20.57 -18.47
C SER A 4 -1.68 21.48 -18.05
N SER A 5 -1.62 22.72 -18.54
CA SER A 5 -0.53 23.65 -18.19
C SER A 5 -0.60 24.08 -16.71
N LYS A 6 -1.79 24.24 -16.15
CA LYS A 6 -1.96 24.47 -14.72
C LYS A 6 -1.57 23.24 -13.89
N LEU A 7 -1.92 22.06 -14.36
CA LEU A 7 -1.55 20.83 -13.69
C LEU A 7 -0.03 20.64 -13.73
N ASP A 8 0.63 20.86 -14.88
CA ASP A 8 2.10 20.83 -15.00
C ASP A 8 2.79 21.76 -14.00
N ALA A 9 2.32 23.01 -13.92
CA ALA A 9 2.89 23.98 -12.99
C ALA A 9 2.70 23.55 -11.52
N TYR A 10 1.54 23.01 -11.17
CA TYR A 10 1.23 22.52 -9.84
C TYR A 10 2.11 21.32 -9.45
N LEU A 11 2.18 20.28 -10.30
CA LEU A 11 2.99 19.09 -10.04
C LEU A 11 4.49 19.42 -10.00
N THR A 12 4.97 20.27 -10.91
CA THR A 12 6.35 20.75 -10.90
C THR A 12 6.68 21.47 -9.59
N GLY A 13 5.79 22.35 -9.14
CA GLY A 13 5.96 23.07 -7.87
C GLY A 13 6.06 22.12 -6.66
N LEU A 14 5.25 21.08 -6.62
CA LEU A 14 5.31 20.04 -5.58
C LEU A 14 6.63 19.25 -5.63
N CYS A 15 7.05 18.82 -6.82
CA CYS A 15 8.31 18.10 -6.99
C CYS A 15 9.53 18.95 -6.55
N GLN A 16 9.55 20.23 -6.92
CA GLN A 16 10.60 21.16 -6.53
C GLN A 16 10.63 21.44 -5.02
N ALA A 17 9.45 21.70 -4.42
CA ALA A 17 9.34 21.98 -2.99
C ALA A 17 9.80 20.81 -2.11
N ARG A 18 9.69 19.58 -2.62
CA ARG A 18 10.08 18.34 -1.93
C ARG A 18 11.42 17.79 -2.41
N ASP A 19 12.08 18.50 -3.33
CA ASP A 19 13.38 18.11 -3.92
C ASP A 19 13.38 16.66 -4.44
N LEU A 20 12.30 16.25 -5.15
CA LEU A 20 12.19 14.88 -5.66
C LEU A 20 13.16 14.63 -6.81
N PRO A 21 13.89 13.48 -6.84
CA PRO A 21 14.90 13.21 -7.87
C PRO A 21 14.30 12.87 -9.22
N GLY A 22 13.23 12.05 -9.26
CA GLY A 22 12.56 11.64 -10.47
C GLY A 22 11.13 11.19 -10.24
N VAL A 23 10.20 11.72 -11.03
CA VAL A 23 8.77 11.41 -10.95
C VAL A 23 8.20 11.17 -12.35
N SER A 24 7.37 10.15 -12.49
CA SER A 24 6.53 9.94 -13.66
C SER A 24 5.08 9.77 -13.25
N ALA A 25 4.16 10.46 -13.94
CA ALA A 25 2.72 10.36 -13.67
C ALA A 25 1.91 10.29 -14.96
N ALA A 26 0.76 9.61 -14.91
CA ALA A 26 -0.14 9.49 -16.04
C ALA A 26 -1.61 9.48 -15.63
N ILE A 27 -2.46 10.03 -16.50
CA ILE A 27 -3.92 9.89 -16.47
C ILE A 27 -4.35 9.16 -17.74
N MET A 28 -5.00 8.03 -17.57
CA MET A 28 -5.74 7.33 -18.61
C MET A 28 -7.22 7.61 -18.46
N GLY A 29 -7.82 8.23 -19.46
CA GLY A 29 -9.26 8.49 -19.51
C GLY A 29 -10.00 7.55 -20.46
N PRO A 30 -11.30 7.79 -20.68
CA PRO A 30 -12.14 6.94 -21.53
C PRO A 30 -11.55 6.70 -22.94
N ASP A 31 -10.92 7.71 -23.53
CA ASP A 31 -10.39 7.67 -24.91
C ASP A 31 -8.89 7.31 -24.98
N GLY A 32 -8.24 7.00 -23.86
CA GLY A 32 -6.82 6.62 -23.81
C GLY A 32 -5.98 7.53 -22.92
N LEU A 33 -4.68 7.70 -23.26
CA LEU A 33 -3.77 8.57 -22.51
C LEU A 33 -4.18 10.05 -22.68
N GLU A 34 -4.64 10.67 -21.61
CA GLU A 34 -5.05 12.07 -21.59
C GLU A 34 -3.95 13.00 -21.08
N TYR A 35 -3.08 12.49 -20.23
CA TYR A 35 -2.02 13.29 -19.61
C TYR A 35 -0.84 12.43 -19.22
N ALA A 36 0.36 12.96 -19.42
CA ALA A 36 1.61 12.38 -18.93
C ALA A 36 2.52 13.50 -18.42
N PHE A 37 3.10 13.28 -17.25
CA PHE A 37 4.01 14.20 -16.59
C PHE A 37 5.30 13.46 -16.22
N ASN A 38 6.45 14.06 -16.53
CA ASN A 38 7.76 13.53 -16.18
C ASN A 38 8.61 14.65 -15.60
N TYR A 39 9.27 14.39 -14.50
CA TYR A 39 10.12 15.35 -13.80
C TYR A 39 11.43 14.69 -13.37
N GLY A 40 12.52 15.43 -13.45
CA GLY A 40 13.81 15.03 -12.91
C GLY A 40 14.48 13.90 -13.66
N PHE A 41 15.24 13.08 -12.94
CA PHE A 41 16.19 12.12 -13.51
C PHE A 41 16.01 10.72 -12.93
N ARG A 42 16.34 9.71 -13.78
CA ARG A 42 16.26 8.30 -13.39
C ARG A 42 17.57 7.74 -12.84
N ASP A 43 18.67 8.50 -12.85
CA ASP A 43 20.00 8.05 -12.45
C ASP A 43 20.66 8.96 -11.43
N GLY A 44 21.55 8.39 -10.62
CA GLY A 44 22.27 9.12 -9.56
C GLY A 44 23.25 10.20 -10.06
N ALA A 45 23.62 10.18 -11.33
CA ALA A 45 24.42 11.22 -11.95
C ALA A 45 23.61 12.43 -12.45
N PHE A 46 22.27 12.35 -12.39
CA PHE A 46 21.33 13.37 -12.88
C PHE A 46 21.59 13.72 -14.36
N THR A 47 21.81 12.72 -15.19
CA THR A 47 22.13 12.89 -16.61
C THR A 47 21.07 12.31 -17.53
N ARG A 48 20.31 11.34 -17.08
CA ARG A 48 19.28 10.65 -17.85
C ARG A 48 17.89 11.06 -17.31
N PRO A 49 17.14 11.87 -18.07
CA PRO A 49 15.82 12.31 -17.62
C PRO A 49 14.85 11.13 -17.49
N VAL A 50 13.86 11.29 -16.60
CA VAL A 50 12.67 10.43 -16.56
C VAL A 50 11.84 10.69 -17.82
N ASP A 51 11.28 9.64 -18.39
CA ASP A 51 10.36 9.68 -19.52
C ASP A 51 9.19 8.71 -19.32
N ASN A 52 8.22 8.70 -20.24
CA ASN A 52 7.02 7.87 -20.16
C ASN A 52 7.28 6.36 -20.18
N ASP A 53 8.46 5.96 -20.59
CA ASP A 53 8.88 4.56 -20.72
C ASP A 53 9.87 4.14 -19.62
N THR A 54 10.19 5.03 -18.69
CA THR A 54 11.05 4.73 -17.55
C THR A 54 10.35 3.76 -16.60
N LEU A 55 11.02 2.64 -16.30
CA LEU A 55 10.56 1.68 -15.32
C LEU A 55 10.86 2.12 -13.88
N PHE A 56 9.83 2.00 -13.04
CA PHE A 56 9.90 2.19 -11.60
C PHE A 56 9.46 0.91 -10.89
N GLY A 57 9.87 0.71 -9.65
CA GLY A 57 9.17 -0.19 -8.74
C GLY A 57 7.78 0.39 -8.42
N VAL A 58 6.78 -0.49 -8.24
CA VAL A 58 5.44 -0.05 -7.82
C VAL A 58 5.11 -0.51 -6.41
N ALA A 59 6.01 -1.26 -5.79
CA ALA A 59 5.89 -1.76 -4.42
C ALA A 59 4.48 -2.32 -4.14
N SER A 60 3.86 -1.94 -3.05
CA SER A 60 2.57 -2.50 -2.60
C SER A 60 1.39 -2.28 -3.54
N MET A 61 1.48 -1.42 -4.56
CA MET A 61 0.48 -1.36 -5.63
C MET A 61 0.34 -2.71 -6.36
N SER A 62 1.37 -3.59 -6.31
CA SER A 62 1.35 -4.97 -6.79
C SER A 62 0.23 -5.82 -6.17
N LYS A 63 -0.18 -5.50 -4.93
CA LYS A 63 -1.18 -6.29 -4.20
C LYS A 63 -2.53 -6.33 -4.92
N SER A 64 -2.95 -5.24 -5.53
CA SER A 64 -4.21 -5.22 -6.28
C SER A 64 -4.17 -6.18 -7.49
N MET A 65 -3.01 -6.33 -8.14
CA MET A 65 -2.81 -7.27 -9.24
C MET A 65 -2.81 -8.72 -8.75
N THR A 66 -2.15 -8.99 -7.63
CA THR A 66 -2.19 -10.31 -6.97
C THR A 66 -3.61 -10.69 -6.56
N ALA A 67 -4.35 -9.77 -5.95
CA ALA A 67 -5.75 -9.99 -5.60
C ALA A 67 -6.63 -10.22 -6.85
N LEU A 68 -6.38 -9.48 -7.94
CA LEU A 68 -7.09 -9.67 -9.21
C LEU A 68 -6.83 -11.07 -9.79
N CYS A 69 -5.61 -11.61 -9.68
CA CYS A 69 -5.32 -13.00 -10.07
C CYS A 69 -6.19 -14.00 -9.31
N ALA A 70 -6.35 -13.83 -7.99
CA ALA A 70 -7.25 -14.68 -7.20
C ALA A 70 -8.72 -14.54 -7.64
N CYS A 71 -9.17 -13.31 -7.94
CA CYS A 71 -10.52 -13.06 -8.46
C CYS A 71 -10.75 -13.71 -9.84
N ILE A 72 -9.75 -13.68 -10.73
CA ILE A 72 -9.81 -14.33 -12.04
C ILE A 72 -9.95 -15.86 -11.86
N LEU A 73 -9.10 -16.47 -11.01
CA LEU A 73 -9.17 -17.89 -10.71
C LEU A 73 -10.52 -18.30 -10.08
N ALA A 74 -11.09 -17.42 -9.26
CA ALA A 74 -12.42 -17.65 -8.70
C ALA A 74 -13.51 -17.66 -9.79
N CYS A 75 -13.45 -16.73 -10.75
CA CYS A 75 -14.35 -16.71 -11.90
C CYS A 75 -14.22 -17.96 -12.78
N GLU A 76 -13.03 -18.56 -12.83
CA GLU A 76 -12.76 -19.81 -13.57
C GLU A 76 -13.16 -21.08 -12.78
N GLY A 77 -13.63 -20.94 -11.54
CA GLY A 77 -13.95 -22.07 -10.67
C GLY A 77 -12.71 -22.87 -10.20
N ARG A 78 -11.52 -22.28 -10.29
CA ARG A 78 -10.23 -22.88 -9.90
C ARG A 78 -9.79 -22.53 -8.50
N LEU A 79 -10.40 -21.52 -7.90
CA LEU A 79 -10.13 -21.06 -6.53
C LEU A 79 -11.45 -20.66 -5.87
N ASP A 80 -11.75 -21.21 -4.70
CA ASP A 80 -12.79 -20.67 -3.83
C ASP A 80 -12.20 -19.61 -2.90
N LEU A 81 -12.67 -18.37 -3.01
CA LEU A 81 -12.21 -17.28 -2.13
C LEU A 81 -12.58 -17.51 -0.65
N ASN A 82 -13.53 -18.40 -0.35
CA ASN A 82 -13.88 -18.77 1.01
C ASN A 82 -13.18 -20.05 1.48
N ALA A 83 -12.34 -20.68 0.63
CA ALA A 83 -11.55 -21.82 1.05
C ALA A 83 -10.62 -21.43 2.21
N PRO A 84 -10.51 -22.27 3.26
CA PRO A 84 -9.57 -22.09 4.34
C PRO A 84 -8.13 -22.04 3.84
N VAL A 85 -7.30 -21.18 4.45
CA VAL A 85 -5.85 -21.14 4.17
C VAL A 85 -5.20 -22.48 4.49
N SER A 86 -5.70 -23.19 5.51
CA SER A 86 -5.24 -24.52 5.93
C SER A 86 -5.47 -25.63 4.89
N ASP A 87 -6.32 -25.44 3.88
CA ASP A 87 -6.47 -26.37 2.76
C ASP A 87 -5.24 -26.35 1.84
N PHE A 88 -4.55 -25.22 1.76
CA PHE A 88 -3.35 -25.01 0.95
C PHE A 88 -2.07 -25.22 1.77
N PHE A 89 -2.11 -24.85 3.05
CA PHE A 89 -1.01 -24.91 4.00
C PHE A 89 -1.45 -25.53 5.31
N PRO A 90 -1.32 -26.87 5.45
CA PRO A 90 -1.78 -27.59 6.64
C PRO A 90 -1.14 -27.11 7.95
N GLU A 91 0.03 -26.49 7.91
CA GLU A 91 0.75 -25.96 9.08
C GLU A 91 0.31 -24.53 9.46
N PHE A 92 -0.55 -23.89 8.64
CA PHE A 92 -1.01 -22.55 8.94
C PHE A 92 -1.94 -22.55 10.16
N GLU A 93 -1.56 -21.76 11.17
CA GLU A 93 -2.33 -21.61 12.41
C GLU A 93 -2.28 -20.16 12.88
N LEU A 94 -3.42 -19.69 13.40
CA LEU A 94 -3.55 -18.39 14.09
C LEU A 94 -3.88 -18.63 15.55
N ALA A 95 -3.16 -18.01 16.47
CA ALA A 95 -3.32 -18.19 17.90
C ALA A 95 -4.77 -18.01 18.36
N GLY A 96 -5.35 -19.05 18.97
CA GLY A 96 -6.72 -19.02 19.50
C GLY A 96 -7.84 -19.03 18.47
N GLN A 97 -7.55 -19.25 17.18
CA GLN A 97 -8.56 -19.34 16.12
C GLN A 97 -8.71 -20.77 15.61
N PRO A 98 -9.93 -21.16 15.14
CA PRO A 98 -10.08 -22.39 14.37
C PRO A 98 -9.24 -22.38 13.10
N ARG A 99 -8.66 -23.51 12.71
CA ARG A 99 -7.76 -23.60 11.53
C ARG A 99 -8.43 -23.20 10.23
N GLU A 100 -9.73 -23.44 10.11
CA GLU A 100 -10.54 -23.11 8.94
C GLU A 100 -11.04 -21.65 8.92
N ALA A 101 -10.80 -20.87 9.96
CA ALA A 101 -11.39 -19.53 10.09
C ALA A 101 -10.79 -18.51 9.12
N ALA A 102 -9.46 -18.56 8.90
CA ALA A 102 -8.81 -17.68 7.92
C ALA A 102 -8.99 -18.24 6.50
N THR A 103 -9.48 -17.41 5.59
CA THR A 103 -9.77 -17.78 4.20
C THR A 103 -8.94 -16.99 3.21
N VAL A 104 -8.89 -17.42 1.96
CA VAL A 104 -8.26 -16.69 0.84
C VAL A 104 -8.77 -15.24 0.79
N ARG A 105 -10.09 -15.05 0.96
CA ARG A 105 -10.72 -13.73 0.99
C ARG A 105 -10.20 -12.87 2.14
N THR A 106 -10.09 -13.42 3.35
CA THR A 106 -9.63 -12.65 4.51
C THR A 106 -8.15 -12.25 4.39
N LEU A 107 -7.31 -13.06 3.73
CA LEU A 107 -5.95 -12.65 3.37
C LEU A 107 -5.95 -11.46 2.41
N ALA A 108 -6.70 -11.57 1.29
CA ALA A 108 -6.77 -10.51 0.26
C ALA A 108 -7.32 -9.18 0.79
N MET A 109 -8.14 -9.23 1.84
CA MET A 109 -8.76 -8.05 2.47
C MET A 109 -8.01 -7.55 3.71
N HIS A 110 -6.89 -8.15 4.07
CA HIS A 110 -6.16 -7.83 5.31
C HIS A 110 -7.01 -8.00 6.59
N THR A 111 -7.93 -8.94 6.58
CA THR A 111 -8.84 -9.21 7.71
C THR A 111 -8.65 -10.62 8.30
N ALA A 112 -7.57 -11.30 7.97
CA ALA A 112 -7.28 -12.64 8.50
C ALA A 112 -6.97 -12.65 10.01
N GLY A 113 -6.79 -11.48 10.64
CA GLY A 113 -6.42 -11.36 12.05
C GLY A 113 -4.90 -11.44 12.29
N ILE A 114 -4.09 -11.46 11.24
CA ILE A 114 -2.62 -11.46 11.33
C ILE A 114 -2.18 -10.08 11.86
N PRO A 115 -1.47 -10.01 13.00
CA PRO A 115 -0.95 -8.75 13.52
C PRO A 115 0.23 -8.22 12.68
N PRO A 116 0.61 -6.94 12.80
CA PRO A 116 1.87 -6.45 12.27
C PRO A 116 3.03 -7.24 12.85
N MET A 117 3.97 -7.68 11.98
CA MET A 117 5.10 -8.53 12.37
C MET A 117 6.32 -8.29 11.49
N GLU A 118 7.46 -8.85 11.84
CA GLU A 118 8.77 -8.49 11.33
C GLU A 118 9.22 -9.19 10.02
N PRO A 119 8.64 -10.31 9.54
CA PRO A 119 9.26 -11.13 8.49
C PRO A 119 9.59 -10.39 7.19
N LEU A 120 8.74 -9.43 6.76
CA LEU A 120 9.06 -8.62 5.59
C LEU A 120 10.31 -7.76 5.83
N GLU A 121 10.38 -7.08 6.98
CA GLU A 121 11.47 -6.18 7.33
C GLU A 121 12.80 -6.96 7.47
N TRP A 122 12.76 -8.14 8.05
CA TRP A 122 13.91 -9.05 8.07
C TRP A 122 14.33 -9.50 6.67
N SER A 123 13.36 -9.84 5.81
CA SER A 123 13.65 -10.21 4.42
C SER A 123 14.32 -9.06 3.66
N ILE A 124 13.82 -7.82 3.82
CA ILE A 124 14.43 -6.61 3.24
C ILE A 124 15.86 -6.44 3.74
N ALA A 125 16.07 -6.51 5.06
CA ALA A 125 17.37 -6.28 5.68
C ALA A 125 18.41 -7.34 5.28
N MET A 126 18.01 -8.60 5.27
CA MET A 126 18.91 -9.72 4.93
C MET A 126 19.25 -9.80 3.43
N ASN A 127 18.52 -9.09 2.56
CA ASN A 127 18.76 -8.99 1.12
C ASN A 127 19.16 -7.56 0.69
N SER A 128 19.87 -6.85 1.55
CA SER A 128 20.28 -5.45 1.37
C SER A 128 21.75 -5.28 0.97
N GLU A 129 22.35 -6.26 0.32
CA GLU A 129 23.74 -6.18 -0.12
C GLU A 129 23.97 -4.96 -1.02
N GLY A 130 24.99 -4.15 -0.70
CA GLY A 130 25.32 -2.92 -1.44
C GLY A 130 24.59 -1.66 -0.99
N ARG A 131 23.62 -1.74 -0.06
CA ARG A 131 23.00 -0.57 0.56
C ARG A 131 23.89 0.03 1.64
N SER A 132 23.76 1.34 1.85
CA SER A 132 24.35 2.02 3.01
C SER A 132 23.77 1.43 4.31
N GLU A 133 24.61 1.23 5.31
CA GLU A 133 24.15 0.74 6.61
C GLU A 133 23.47 1.86 7.41
N SER A 134 22.22 1.64 7.82
CA SER A 134 21.46 2.45 8.75
C SER A 134 21.28 1.72 10.10
N ASP A 135 20.83 2.47 11.12
CA ASP A 135 20.51 1.89 12.42
C ASP A 135 19.39 0.86 12.32
N TRP A 136 18.37 1.16 11.51
CA TRP A 136 17.28 0.24 11.21
C TRP A 136 17.80 -1.06 10.57
N LEU A 137 18.65 -0.95 9.56
CA LEU A 137 19.20 -2.11 8.86
C LEU A 137 20.02 -3.00 9.77
N ARG A 138 20.85 -2.41 10.65
CA ARG A 138 21.61 -3.15 11.66
C ARG A 138 20.71 -3.88 12.65
N GLU A 139 19.65 -3.20 13.13
CA GLU A 139 18.71 -3.79 14.07
C GLU A 139 17.93 -4.96 13.46
N MET A 140 17.42 -4.78 12.24
CA MET A 140 16.72 -5.84 11.53
C MET A 140 17.61 -7.06 11.26
N LYS A 141 18.86 -6.86 10.82
CA LYS A 141 19.83 -7.95 10.65
C LYS A 141 20.15 -8.66 11.98
N ARG A 142 20.20 -7.91 13.07
CA ARG A 142 20.50 -8.45 14.41
C ARG A 142 19.37 -9.32 14.97
N THR A 143 18.12 -8.94 14.71
CA THR A 143 16.93 -9.61 15.25
C THR A 143 16.41 -10.72 14.33
N ALA A 144 16.78 -10.73 13.05
CA ALA A 144 16.34 -11.75 12.10
C ALA A 144 16.82 -13.15 12.52
N PRO A 145 15.91 -14.13 12.69
CA PRO A 145 16.30 -15.50 13.05
C PRO A 145 16.94 -16.24 11.86
N ASN A 146 16.58 -15.86 10.64
CA ASN A 146 17.08 -16.38 9.37
C ASN A 146 16.71 -15.44 8.22
N LYS A 147 17.07 -15.79 7.00
CA LYS A 147 16.91 -14.97 5.79
C LYS A 147 15.47 -14.87 5.26
N MET A 148 14.49 -15.54 5.86
CA MET A 148 13.08 -15.56 5.41
C MET A 148 12.94 -15.70 3.88
N GLU A 149 13.40 -16.84 3.34
CA GLU A 149 13.45 -17.07 1.88
C GLU A 149 12.28 -17.88 1.35
N THR A 150 11.54 -18.57 2.23
CA THR A 150 10.44 -19.46 1.84
C THR A 150 9.13 -19.12 2.53
N ILE A 151 8.02 -19.49 1.88
CA ILE A 151 6.69 -19.29 2.46
C ILE A 151 6.50 -20.13 3.74
N ASP A 152 7.11 -21.31 3.81
CA ASP A 152 7.02 -22.17 4.99
C ASP A 152 7.62 -21.51 6.23
N GLN A 153 8.71 -20.73 6.06
CA GLN A 153 9.29 -19.93 7.14
C GLN A 153 8.34 -18.85 7.64
N ILE A 154 7.61 -18.20 6.74
CA ILE A 154 6.60 -17.19 7.10
C ILE A 154 5.44 -17.85 7.86
N ILE A 155 4.93 -18.97 7.36
CA ILE A 155 3.84 -19.73 8.00
C ILE A 155 4.26 -20.22 9.38
N ALA A 156 5.45 -20.82 9.50
CA ALA A 156 5.99 -21.26 10.78
C ALA A 156 6.18 -20.09 11.77
N TYR A 157 6.60 -18.93 11.27
CA TYR A 157 6.71 -17.74 12.10
C TYR A 157 5.36 -17.29 12.63
N ILE A 158 4.34 -17.18 11.77
CA ILE A 158 2.97 -16.80 12.17
C ILE A 158 2.45 -17.75 13.27
N ALA A 159 2.66 -19.06 13.12
CA ALA A 159 2.20 -20.06 14.09
C ALA A 159 2.90 -19.98 15.44
N HIS A 160 4.15 -19.47 15.50
CA HIS A 160 5.01 -19.57 16.70
C HIS A 160 5.58 -18.25 17.22
N CYS A 161 5.25 -17.09 16.61
CA CYS A 161 5.78 -15.78 17.02
C CYS A 161 5.33 -15.34 18.43
N GLY A 162 4.27 -15.95 18.98
CA GLY A 162 3.74 -15.59 20.30
C GLY A 162 2.86 -14.34 20.32
N TYR A 163 2.61 -13.70 19.16
CA TYR A 163 1.69 -12.59 19.05
C TYR A 163 0.23 -13.06 19.09
N ASN A 164 -0.63 -12.22 19.64
CA ASN A 164 -2.07 -12.47 19.63
C ASN A 164 -2.65 -12.25 18.23
N THR A 165 -3.66 -13.01 17.88
CA THR A 165 -4.50 -12.71 16.72
C THR A 165 -5.38 -11.49 17.01
N LEU A 166 -5.49 -10.56 16.07
CA LEU A 166 -6.25 -9.30 16.22
C LEU A 166 -7.79 -9.47 16.23
N GLY A 167 -8.30 -10.60 16.71
CA GLY A 167 -9.70 -10.98 16.70
C GLY A 167 -9.97 -12.11 15.71
N ALA A 168 -11.25 -12.47 15.55
CA ALA A 168 -11.64 -13.49 14.60
C ALA A 168 -11.39 -13.02 13.14
N PRO A 169 -10.98 -13.92 12.23
CA PRO A 169 -10.86 -13.59 10.82
C PRO A 169 -12.14 -12.96 10.26
N GLY A 170 -12.01 -11.83 9.58
CA GLY A 170 -13.12 -10.99 9.11
C GLY A 170 -13.55 -9.88 10.07
N GLU A 171 -13.10 -9.88 11.34
CA GLU A 171 -13.54 -8.91 12.35
C GLU A 171 -12.79 -7.59 12.27
N VAL A 172 -11.47 -7.64 12.10
CA VAL A 172 -10.61 -6.46 12.15
C VAL A 172 -9.69 -6.40 10.93
N MET A 173 -9.65 -5.24 10.28
CA MET A 173 -8.67 -4.97 9.23
C MET A 173 -7.36 -4.51 9.85
N SER A 174 -6.29 -5.21 9.55
CA SER A 174 -4.90 -4.79 9.77
C SER A 174 -4.06 -5.23 8.58
N TYR A 175 -3.41 -4.28 7.92
CA TYR A 175 -2.62 -4.55 6.73
C TYR A 175 -1.52 -5.57 7.02
N SER A 176 -1.41 -6.62 6.21
CA SER A 176 -0.42 -7.69 6.38
C SER A 176 0.26 -8.01 5.06
N ASN A 177 1.58 -7.90 5.04
CA ASN A 177 2.41 -8.35 3.93
C ASN A 177 2.49 -9.89 3.90
N GLU A 178 2.52 -10.52 5.07
CA GLU A 178 2.53 -11.98 5.25
C GLU A 178 1.28 -12.61 4.64
N GLY A 179 0.11 -11.99 4.85
CA GLY A 179 -1.14 -12.43 4.22
C GLY A 179 -1.06 -12.45 2.70
N TYR A 180 -0.45 -11.46 2.09
CA TYR A 180 -0.25 -11.41 0.63
C TYR A 180 0.89 -12.31 0.15
N ALA A 181 1.90 -12.56 0.97
CA ALA A 181 2.88 -13.59 0.70
C ALA A 181 2.18 -14.95 0.56
N ILE A 182 1.38 -15.36 1.55
CA ILE A 182 0.61 -16.62 1.53
C ILE A 182 -0.34 -16.64 0.32
N LEU A 183 -1.09 -15.57 0.07
CA LEU A 183 -2.00 -15.45 -1.07
C LEU A 183 -1.30 -15.73 -2.41
N SER A 184 -0.06 -15.22 -2.58
CA SER A 184 0.68 -15.41 -3.82
C SER A 184 1.01 -16.88 -4.12
N TYR A 185 1.29 -17.68 -3.09
CA TYR A 185 1.54 -19.12 -3.24
C TYR A 185 0.25 -19.94 -3.36
N ILE A 186 -0.86 -19.51 -2.76
CA ILE A 186 -2.18 -20.07 -3.02
C ILE A 186 -2.54 -19.92 -4.51
N ILE A 187 -2.24 -18.76 -5.09
CA ILE A 187 -2.44 -18.52 -6.53
C ILE A 187 -1.57 -19.46 -7.37
N ASP A 188 -0.30 -19.69 -7.03
CA ASP A 188 0.54 -20.67 -7.74
C ASP A 188 -0.12 -22.06 -7.76
N GLN A 189 -0.57 -22.54 -6.61
CA GLN A 189 -1.20 -23.85 -6.50
C GLN A 189 -2.50 -23.91 -7.32
N ALA A 190 -3.37 -22.90 -7.22
CA ALA A 190 -4.62 -22.86 -7.95
C ALA A 190 -4.42 -22.65 -9.47
N ALA A 191 -3.41 -21.88 -9.87
CA ALA A 191 -3.08 -21.61 -11.26
C ALA A 191 -2.27 -22.74 -11.92
N GLY A 192 -1.57 -23.57 -11.14
CA GLY A 192 -0.67 -24.61 -11.66
C GLY A 192 0.57 -24.05 -12.39
N VAL A 193 0.79 -22.74 -12.29
CA VAL A 193 1.95 -22.01 -12.82
C VAL A 193 2.34 -20.91 -11.83
N PRO A 194 3.61 -20.46 -11.83
CA PRO A 194 4.03 -19.35 -10.98
C PRO A 194 3.20 -18.08 -11.20
N LEU A 195 2.99 -17.30 -10.14
CA LEU A 195 2.24 -16.05 -10.16
C LEU A 195 2.73 -15.09 -11.25
N GLU A 196 4.04 -15.03 -11.46
CA GLU A 196 4.68 -14.20 -12.50
C GLU A 196 4.13 -14.53 -13.90
N GLN A 197 4.03 -15.81 -14.21
CA GLN A 197 3.51 -16.28 -15.49
C GLN A 197 2.00 -16.08 -15.61
N PHE A 198 1.27 -16.33 -14.51
CA PHE A 198 -0.17 -16.13 -14.50
C PHE A 198 -0.53 -14.65 -14.64
N MET A 199 0.15 -13.77 -13.91
CA MET A 199 -0.06 -12.31 -13.98
C MET A 199 0.29 -11.76 -15.36
N GLN A 200 1.40 -12.20 -15.96
CA GLN A 200 1.78 -11.85 -17.32
C GLN A 200 0.67 -12.20 -18.32
N ALA A 201 0.27 -13.47 -18.35
CA ALA A 201 -0.69 -13.97 -19.32
C ALA A 201 -2.12 -13.45 -19.12
N ARG A 202 -2.51 -13.12 -17.86
CA ARG A 202 -3.91 -12.82 -17.53
C ARG A 202 -4.17 -11.34 -17.27
N ILE A 203 -3.12 -10.53 -17.03
CA ILE A 203 -3.25 -9.10 -16.78
C ILE A 203 -2.40 -8.30 -17.77
N PHE A 204 -1.08 -8.53 -17.82
CA PHE A 204 -0.20 -7.64 -18.58
C PHE A 204 -0.39 -7.76 -20.08
N ASP A 205 -0.39 -8.98 -20.62
CA ASP A 205 -0.57 -9.22 -22.05
C ASP A 205 -1.95 -8.74 -22.57
N PRO A 206 -3.09 -9.07 -21.89
CA PRO A 206 -4.40 -8.59 -22.32
C PRO A 206 -4.57 -7.06 -22.30
N LEU A 207 -3.80 -6.37 -21.45
CA LEU A 207 -3.83 -4.90 -21.32
C LEU A 207 -2.74 -4.22 -22.15
N GLY A 208 -1.91 -4.96 -22.89
CA GLY A 208 -0.80 -4.39 -23.63
C GLY A 208 0.24 -3.68 -22.75
N MET A 209 0.39 -4.08 -21.49
CA MET A 209 1.35 -3.52 -20.52
C MET A 209 2.76 -4.04 -20.82
N THR A 210 3.29 -3.65 -21.98
CA THR A 210 4.54 -4.20 -22.53
C THR A 210 5.79 -3.79 -21.75
N ARG A 211 5.66 -2.85 -20.83
CA ARG A 211 6.74 -2.37 -19.96
C ARG A 211 6.45 -2.66 -18.48
N THR A 212 5.75 -3.76 -18.23
CA THR A 212 5.39 -4.20 -16.88
C THR A 212 5.80 -5.65 -16.68
N ILE A 213 6.41 -5.94 -15.54
CA ILE A 213 6.85 -7.29 -15.17
C ILE A 213 6.79 -7.48 -13.67
N LEU A 214 6.40 -8.67 -13.20
CA LEU A 214 6.69 -9.11 -11.85
C LEU A 214 8.07 -9.79 -11.87
N ASP A 215 9.05 -9.13 -11.28
CA ASP A 215 10.44 -9.58 -11.21
C ASP A 215 10.92 -9.51 -9.76
N ASN A 216 11.18 -10.67 -9.16
CA ASN A 216 11.71 -10.74 -7.79
C ASN A 216 13.22 -10.47 -7.75
N GLY A 217 13.61 -9.37 -8.32
CA GLY A 217 14.97 -8.87 -8.50
C GLY A 217 14.91 -7.67 -9.43
N VAL A 218 15.82 -7.56 -10.38
CA VAL A 218 15.86 -6.45 -11.33
C VAL A 218 16.36 -6.85 -12.72
N GLU A 219 16.89 -8.04 -12.88
CA GLU A 219 17.58 -8.42 -14.14
C GLU A 219 16.60 -8.56 -15.30
N ALA A 220 15.44 -9.18 -15.08
CA ALA A 220 14.41 -9.28 -16.12
C ALA A 220 13.81 -7.90 -16.46
N ALA A 221 13.62 -7.05 -15.46
CA ALA A 221 13.15 -5.67 -15.65
C ALA A 221 14.19 -4.81 -16.41
N ARG A 222 15.49 -4.97 -16.13
CA ARG A 222 16.57 -4.30 -16.89
C ARG A 222 16.59 -4.73 -18.34
N ALA A 223 16.44 -6.04 -18.60
CA ALA A 223 16.36 -6.57 -19.96
C ALA A 223 15.13 -6.03 -20.70
N LEU A 224 13.96 -6.06 -20.07
CA LEU A 224 12.70 -5.53 -20.61
C LEU A 224 12.80 -4.03 -20.95
N SER A 225 13.41 -3.25 -20.05
CA SER A 225 13.52 -1.80 -20.21
C SER A 225 14.60 -1.35 -21.18
N GLY A 226 15.53 -2.23 -21.58
CA GLY A 226 16.73 -1.83 -22.32
C GLY A 226 17.60 -0.84 -21.52
N GLY A 227 17.57 -0.91 -20.19
CA GLY A 227 18.29 -0.01 -19.28
C GLY A 227 17.55 1.31 -18.97
N ASN A 228 16.32 1.49 -19.44
CA ASN A 228 15.46 2.62 -19.06
C ASN A 228 14.69 2.27 -17.76
N ILE A 229 15.43 2.15 -16.67
CA ILE A 229 14.94 1.86 -15.32
C ILE A 229 15.62 2.81 -14.32
N THR A 230 14.97 3.11 -13.22
CA THR A 230 15.47 4.07 -12.22
C THR A 230 16.58 3.48 -11.35
N SER A 231 17.54 4.33 -10.94
CA SER A 231 18.28 4.17 -9.69
C SER A 231 17.36 4.51 -8.50
N LEU A 232 17.76 4.07 -7.32
CA LEU A 232 16.98 4.15 -6.08
C LEU A 232 17.57 5.22 -5.16
N PHE A 233 16.73 6.14 -4.69
CA PHE A 233 17.15 7.22 -3.81
C PHE A 233 16.50 7.07 -2.43
N GLU A 234 17.30 7.35 -1.40
CA GLU A 234 16.84 7.42 0.00
C GLU A 234 17.32 8.71 0.64
N VAL A 235 16.55 9.18 1.63
CA VAL A 235 16.94 10.32 2.46
C VAL A 235 16.99 9.86 3.91
N GLU A 236 18.19 9.80 4.49
CA GLU A 236 18.42 9.50 5.90
C GLU A 236 19.14 10.69 6.54
N ASP A 237 18.67 11.18 7.68
CA ASP A 237 19.22 12.32 8.41
C ASP A 237 19.45 13.57 7.53
N GLY A 238 18.53 13.80 6.57
CA GLY A 238 18.61 14.92 5.62
C GLY A 238 19.66 14.73 4.53
N ARG A 239 20.30 13.58 4.43
CA ARG A 239 21.28 13.25 3.39
C ARG A 239 20.65 12.30 2.38
N ARG A 240 20.63 12.71 1.09
CA ARG A 240 20.23 11.82 -0.01
C ARG A 240 21.36 10.89 -0.40
N THR A 241 21.06 9.61 -0.50
CA THR A 241 21.90 8.56 -1.09
C THR A 241 21.24 8.01 -2.35
N CYS A 242 22.03 7.36 -3.20
CA CYS A 242 21.55 6.73 -4.42
C CYS A 242 22.30 5.43 -4.65
N ASP A 243 21.56 4.38 -4.96
CA ASP A 243 22.11 3.07 -5.33
C ASP A 243 21.26 2.37 -6.40
N ASP A 244 21.66 1.16 -6.80
CA ASP A 244 20.93 0.26 -7.69
C ASP A 244 20.60 -1.06 -6.99
N CYS A 245 20.51 -1.05 -5.66
CA CYS A 245 20.29 -2.23 -4.82
C CYS A 245 18.80 -2.55 -4.68
N TRP A 246 18.22 -3.07 -5.73
CA TRP A 246 16.84 -3.48 -5.78
C TRP A 246 16.55 -4.61 -4.78
N SER A 247 15.43 -4.51 -4.09
CA SER A 247 14.99 -5.53 -3.15
C SER A 247 14.78 -6.88 -3.84
N VAL A 248 15.16 -7.96 -3.15
CA VAL A 248 14.89 -9.35 -3.54
C VAL A 248 14.13 -10.00 -2.40
N LEU A 249 12.86 -10.30 -2.61
CA LEU A 249 11.92 -10.70 -1.54
C LEU A 249 11.14 -11.96 -1.96
N PRO A 250 11.78 -13.16 -2.00
CA PRO A 250 11.17 -14.36 -2.55
C PRO A 250 9.79 -14.72 -1.97
N PRO A 251 9.56 -14.73 -0.64
CA PRO A 251 8.24 -15.04 -0.09
C PRO A 251 7.22 -13.94 -0.37
N PHE A 252 7.67 -12.68 -0.55
CA PHE A 252 6.82 -11.50 -0.68
C PHE A 252 6.65 -11.00 -2.13
N ARG A 253 6.99 -11.83 -3.15
CA ARG A 253 6.96 -11.41 -4.55
C ARG A 253 5.62 -10.83 -5.01
N GLY A 254 4.50 -11.41 -4.57
CA GLY A 254 3.15 -10.91 -4.86
C GLY A 254 2.75 -9.66 -4.08
N CYS A 255 3.56 -9.25 -3.08
CA CYS A 255 3.28 -8.07 -2.27
C CYS A 255 3.77 -6.77 -2.91
N ALA A 256 4.96 -6.81 -3.60
CA ALA A 256 5.70 -5.58 -3.87
C ALA A 256 6.61 -5.60 -5.10
N MET A 257 6.72 -6.70 -5.85
CA MET A 257 7.84 -6.90 -6.79
C MET A 257 7.51 -6.57 -8.25
N VAL A 258 6.35 -5.99 -8.56
CA VAL A 258 6.05 -5.48 -9.90
C VAL A 258 6.88 -4.22 -10.19
N LYS A 259 7.43 -4.16 -11.40
CA LYS A 259 8.06 -2.98 -12.01
C LYS A 259 7.23 -2.57 -13.21
N SER A 260 6.98 -1.27 -13.36
CA SER A 260 6.08 -0.75 -14.38
C SER A 260 6.40 0.70 -14.75
N THR A 261 5.67 1.25 -15.69
CA THR A 261 5.62 2.68 -16.01
C THR A 261 4.35 3.30 -15.45
N SER A 262 4.32 4.62 -15.28
CA SER A 262 3.10 5.33 -14.88
C SER A 262 1.97 5.13 -15.88
N ARG A 263 2.28 5.02 -17.18
CA ARG A 263 1.31 4.79 -18.25
C ARG A 263 0.65 3.41 -18.13
N ASP A 264 1.43 2.34 -17.98
CA ASP A 264 0.91 0.98 -17.85
C ASP A 264 0.07 0.85 -16.58
N MET A 265 0.53 1.44 -15.47
CA MET A 265 -0.23 1.46 -14.21
C MET A 265 -1.55 2.23 -14.34
N ALA A 266 -1.56 3.39 -15.00
CA ALA A 266 -2.80 4.14 -15.25
C ALA A 266 -3.76 3.35 -16.15
N ALA A 267 -3.26 2.62 -17.16
CA ALA A 267 -4.06 1.72 -18.00
C ALA A 267 -4.68 0.57 -17.19
N TYR A 268 -3.91 -0.02 -16.27
CA TYR A 268 -4.41 -1.03 -15.34
C TYR A 268 -5.54 -0.50 -14.46
N TYR A 269 -5.39 0.67 -13.85
CA TYR A 269 -6.44 1.29 -13.03
C TYR A 269 -7.66 1.68 -13.86
N ARG A 270 -7.46 2.18 -15.09
CA ARG A 270 -8.57 2.45 -16.03
C ARG A 270 -9.36 1.19 -16.37
N MET A 271 -8.70 0.07 -16.59
CA MET A 271 -9.37 -1.22 -16.84
C MET A 271 -10.28 -1.60 -15.67
N ILE A 272 -9.83 -1.43 -14.43
CA ILE A 272 -10.68 -1.66 -13.25
C ILE A 272 -11.86 -0.67 -13.24
N ALA A 273 -11.63 0.63 -13.50
CA ALA A 273 -12.66 1.65 -13.57
C ALA A 273 -13.75 1.31 -14.60
N ASN A 274 -13.38 0.61 -15.67
CA ASN A 274 -14.25 0.17 -16.76
C ASN A 274 -14.71 -1.29 -16.61
N MET A 275 -14.72 -1.85 -15.41
CA MET A 275 -15.21 -3.21 -15.14
C MET A 275 -14.57 -4.28 -16.05
N GLY A 276 -13.25 -4.17 -16.26
CA GLY A 276 -12.46 -5.13 -17.05
C GLY A 276 -12.38 -4.85 -18.55
N MET A 277 -13.00 -3.77 -19.03
CA MET A 277 -12.92 -3.38 -20.43
C MET A 277 -11.60 -2.67 -20.74
N HIS A 278 -10.95 -3.06 -21.83
CA HIS A 278 -9.78 -2.41 -22.39
C HIS A 278 -9.87 -2.39 -23.91
N GLU A 279 -9.68 -1.22 -24.54
CA GLU A 279 -9.74 -1.03 -26.00
C GLU A 279 -11.00 -1.64 -26.66
N GLY A 280 -12.16 -1.45 -26.02
CA GLY A 280 -13.45 -1.94 -26.50
C GLY A 280 -13.68 -3.46 -26.36
N LYS A 281 -12.79 -4.19 -25.68
CA LYS A 281 -12.89 -5.63 -25.42
C LYS A 281 -12.91 -5.93 -23.92
N GLN A 282 -13.56 -7.02 -23.54
CA GLN A 282 -13.51 -7.55 -22.18
C GLN A 282 -12.15 -8.25 -21.99
N ALA A 283 -11.15 -7.50 -21.51
CA ALA A 283 -9.79 -8.03 -21.27
C ALA A 283 -9.73 -8.86 -19.98
N ILE A 284 -10.42 -8.42 -18.94
CA ILE A 284 -10.54 -9.10 -17.64
C ILE A 284 -12.02 -9.38 -17.38
N PRO A 285 -12.43 -10.57 -16.89
CA PRO A 285 -13.83 -10.84 -16.59
C PRO A 285 -14.44 -9.76 -15.67
N ALA A 286 -15.59 -9.18 -16.05
CA ALA A 286 -16.24 -8.13 -15.27
C ALA A 286 -16.53 -8.59 -13.83
N HIS A 287 -16.92 -9.86 -13.64
CA HIS A 287 -17.15 -10.42 -12.32
C HIS A 287 -15.86 -10.51 -11.47
N ALA A 288 -14.69 -10.71 -12.08
CA ALA A 288 -13.42 -10.67 -11.35
C ALA A 288 -13.13 -9.25 -10.81
N VAL A 289 -13.43 -8.22 -11.60
CA VAL A 289 -13.32 -6.83 -11.15
C VAL A 289 -14.36 -6.51 -10.07
N ASP A 290 -15.60 -6.99 -10.22
CA ASP A 290 -16.63 -6.83 -9.18
C ASP A 290 -16.21 -7.47 -7.85
N LEU A 291 -15.61 -8.67 -7.90
CA LEU A 291 -15.01 -9.30 -6.73
C LEU A 291 -13.87 -8.47 -6.13
N LEU A 292 -13.03 -7.85 -6.96
CA LEU A 292 -11.91 -7.04 -6.51
C LEU A 292 -12.35 -5.79 -5.75
N VAL A 293 -13.30 -5.02 -6.32
CA VAL A 293 -13.74 -3.70 -5.79
C VAL A 293 -15.06 -3.76 -5.03
N GLY A 294 -15.56 -4.94 -4.73
CA GLY A 294 -16.81 -5.15 -3.98
C GLY A 294 -16.81 -4.45 -2.61
N ARG A 295 -17.95 -4.45 -1.96
CA ARG A 295 -18.10 -3.89 -0.61
C ARG A 295 -17.80 -5.00 0.39
N TYR A 296 -16.67 -4.89 1.08
CA TYR A 296 -16.29 -5.92 2.04
C TYR A 296 -16.19 -5.40 3.46
N HIS A 297 -15.06 -4.82 3.85
CA HIS A 297 -14.79 -4.42 5.22
C HIS A 297 -14.79 -2.90 5.37
N PRO A 298 -15.78 -2.30 6.04
CA PRO A 298 -15.77 -0.87 6.30
C PRO A 298 -14.68 -0.53 7.31
N LEU A 299 -13.70 0.29 6.90
CA LEU A 299 -12.69 0.86 7.81
C LEU A 299 -13.28 2.02 8.60
N SER A 300 -14.14 2.79 7.94
CA SER A 300 -14.92 3.87 8.56
C SER A 300 -16.20 4.05 7.73
N HIS A 301 -17.05 4.99 8.10
CA HIS A 301 -18.19 5.36 7.24
C HIS A 301 -17.76 6.00 5.90
N LEU A 302 -16.50 6.39 5.76
CA LEU A 302 -15.96 7.04 4.58
C LEU A 302 -15.11 6.11 3.69
N MET A 303 -14.53 5.06 4.26
CA MET A 303 -13.58 4.17 3.57
C MET A 303 -13.92 2.70 3.77
N THR A 304 -13.77 1.93 2.71
CA THR A 304 -13.93 0.47 2.69
C THR A 304 -12.64 -0.18 2.17
N MET A 305 -12.14 -1.21 2.87
CA MET A 305 -11.11 -2.07 2.33
C MET A 305 -11.74 -3.06 1.36
N CYS A 306 -11.25 -3.05 0.12
CA CYS A 306 -11.50 -4.05 -0.92
C CYS A 306 -10.33 -5.05 -0.98
N MET A 307 -10.26 -5.90 -1.99
CA MET A 307 -9.11 -6.79 -2.18
C MET A 307 -7.94 -6.01 -2.78
N GLY A 308 -6.97 -5.60 -1.95
CA GLY A 308 -5.80 -4.84 -2.36
C GLY A 308 -6.05 -3.41 -2.83
N LEU A 309 -7.19 -2.82 -2.49
CA LEU A 309 -7.53 -1.42 -2.77
C LEU A 309 -8.35 -0.84 -1.62
N ASN A 310 -8.12 0.42 -1.32
CA ASN A 310 -9.02 1.23 -0.50
C ASN A 310 -10.08 1.87 -1.41
N LYS A 311 -11.34 1.87 -0.97
CA LYS A 311 -12.45 2.50 -1.70
C LYS A 311 -13.17 3.51 -0.83
N ARG A 312 -13.42 4.70 -1.37
CA ARG A 312 -14.14 5.79 -0.69
C ARG A 312 -14.95 6.63 -1.66
N GLU A 313 -15.92 7.35 -1.12
CA GLU A 313 -16.64 8.40 -1.86
C GLU A 313 -16.00 9.76 -1.57
N PHE A 314 -15.79 10.55 -2.61
CA PHE A 314 -15.29 11.92 -2.51
C PHE A 314 -15.93 12.80 -3.61
N ALA A 315 -16.53 13.91 -3.21
CA ALA A 315 -17.18 14.88 -4.11
C ALA A 315 -18.17 14.27 -5.12
N GLY A 316 -18.84 13.17 -4.75
CA GLY A 316 -19.78 12.45 -5.62
C GLY A 316 -19.15 11.38 -6.52
N HIS A 317 -17.83 11.19 -6.44
CA HIS A 317 -17.06 10.18 -7.17
C HIS A 317 -16.68 9.01 -6.26
N VAL A 318 -16.58 7.81 -6.82
CA VAL A 318 -16.07 6.63 -6.13
C VAL A 318 -14.60 6.44 -6.49
N VAL A 319 -13.72 6.71 -5.54
CA VAL A 319 -12.26 6.57 -5.69
C VAL A 319 -11.82 5.23 -5.12
N CYS A 320 -11.07 4.42 -5.91
CA CYS A 320 -10.31 3.29 -5.38
C CYS A 320 -8.82 3.59 -5.55
N GLU A 321 -8.02 3.35 -4.50
CA GLU A 321 -6.61 3.75 -4.48
C GLU A 321 -5.73 2.78 -3.69
N HIS A 322 -4.44 2.76 -4.01
CA HIS A 322 -3.41 2.08 -3.22
C HIS A 322 -2.06 2.79 -3.37
N ALA A 323 -1.35 2.93 -2.26
CA ALA A 323 0.03 3.44 -2.24
C ALA A 323 1.05 2.29 -2.31
N GLY A 324 2.28 2.61 -2.65
CA GLY A 324 3.41 1.68 -2.64
C GLY A 324 4.66 2.36 -2.10
N GLY A 325 5.34 1.70 -1.19
CA GLY A 325 6.63 2.13 -0.64
C GLY A 325 7.56 0.94 -0.47
N LEU A 326 8.81 1.13 -0.85
CA LEU A 326 9.92 0.20 -0.68
C LEU A 326 11.22 1.01 -0.82
N HIS A 327 12.38 0.42 -0.53
CA HIS A 327 13.66 1.09 -0.72
C HIS A 327 13.76 1.77 -2.09
N GLY A 328 13.97 3.08 -2.11
CA GLY A 328 14.07 3.90 -3.30
C GLY A 328 12.82 3.95 -4.19
N VAL A 329 11.67 3.57 -3.64
CA VAL A 329 10.42 3.50 -4.40
C VAL A 329 9.29 4.11 -3.60
N SER A 330 8.60 5.08 -4.19
CA SER A 330 7.30 5.55 -3.72
C SER A 330 6.34 5.68 -4.89
N GLY A 331 5.09 5.32 -4.68
CA GLY A 331 4.09 5.42 -5.72
C GLY A 331 2.68 5.42 -5.16
N LYS A 332 1.76 5.93 -5.95
CA LYS A 332 0.33 5.83 -5.65
C LYS A 332 -0.46 5.74 -6.94
N GLY A 333 -1.48 4.90 -6.93
CA GLY A 333 -2.41 4.77 -8.05
C GLY A 333 -3.84 4.84 -7.58
N ALA A 334 -4.71 5.32 -8.47
CA ALA A 334 -6.13 5.44 -8.22
C ALA A 334 -6.96 5.24 -9.48
N LEU A 335 -8.26 5.08 -9.27
CA LEU A 335 -9.26 5.06 -10.33
C LEU A 335 -10.55 5.75 -9.88
N LEU A 336 -11.32 6.26 -10.85
CA LEU A 336 -12.71 6.69 -10.66
C LEU A 336 -13.62 5.57 -11.16
N LEU A 337 -14.21 4.82 -10.23
CA LEU A 337 -14.98 3.62 -10.54
C LEU A 337 -16.27 3.98 -11.31
N GLY A 338 -16.43 3.37 -12.48
CA GLY A 338 -17.57 3.61 -13.37
C GLY A 338 -17.43 4.85 -14.26
N GLU A 339 -16.32 5.61 -14.14
CA GLU A 339 -16.08 6.82 -14.93
C GLU A 339 -14.96 6.65 -15.98
N GLY A 340 -14.26 5.51 -15.95
CA GLY A 340 -13.26 5.17 -16.95
C GLY A 340 -11.91 5.87 -16.80
N TYR A 341 -11.60 6.42 -15.63
CA TYR A 341 -10.32 7.07 -15.37
C TYR A 341 -9.42 6.22 -14.49
N GLY A 342 -8.16 6.12 -14.87
CA GLY A 342 -7.07 5.53 -14.09
C GLY A 342 -5.89 6.51 -13.97
N PHE A 343 -5.24 6.51 -12.81
CA PHE A 343 -4.18 7.42 -12.42
C PHE A 343 -3.02 6.66 -11.82
N ALA A 344 -1.80 7.09 -12.10
CA ALA A 344 -0.61 6.61 -11.41
C ALA A 344 0.43 7.70 -11.28
N VAL A 345 1.10 7.74 -10.13
CA VAL A 345 2.29 8.56 -9.84
C VAL A 345 3.36 7.64 -9.29
N LEU A 346 4.56 7.69 -9.83
CA LEU A 346 5.71 6.88 -9.44
C LEU A 346 6.92 7.78 -9.20
N CYS A 347 7.66 7.53 -8.13
CA CYS A 347 8.86 8.26 -7.73
C CYS A 347 9.98 7.27 -7.41
N ASN A 348 11.22 7.63 -7.71
CA ASN A 348 12.41 6.82 -7.43
C ASN A 348 13.10 7.21 -6.11
N GLN A 349 12.39 7.80 -5.18
CA GLN A 349 12.83 8.04 -3.80
C GLN A 349 11.90 7.33 -2.83
N GLY A 350 12.47 6.65 -1.83
CA GLY A 350 11.72 5.99 -0.76
C GLY A 350 11.09 6.97 0.21
N ASP A 351 10.11 6.47 0.98
CA ASP A 351 9.40 7.16 2.06
C ASP A 351 8.72 8.49 1.68
N GLU A 352 8.37 8.64 0.38
CA GLU A 352 7.68 9.81 -0.11
C GLU A 352 6.16 9.62 -0.14
N ASP A 353 5.44 10.57 0.43
CA ASP A 353 3.98 10.64 0.30
C ASP A 353 3.58 11.19 -1.07
N MET A 354 2.95 10.37 -1.91
CA MET A 354 2.51 10.75 -3.25
C MET A 354 1.09 11.35 -3.29
N ASP A 355 0.45 11.57 -2.15
CA ASP A 355 -0.94 12.00 -2.06
C ASP A 355 -1.19 13.33 -2.78
N ALA A 356 -0.39 14.35 -2.50
CA ALA A 356 -0.59 15.67 -3.10
C ALA A 356 -0.47 15.66 -4.62
N LEU A 357 0.45 14.86 -5.19
CA LEU A 357 0.60 14.71 -6.63
C LEU A 357 -0.60 13.98 -7.24
N LEU A 358 -0.98 12.82 -6.68
CA LEU A 358 -2.11 12.05 -7.18
C LEU A 358 -3.43 12.81 -7.03
N TYR A 359 -3.66 13.44 -5.88
CA TYR A 359 -4.90 14.15 -5.60
C TYR A 359 -5.05 15.41 -6.46
N GLY A 360 -3.95 16.09 -6.81
CA GLY A 360 -3.96 17.16 -7.80
C GLY A 360 -4.48 16.68 -9.16
N MET A 361 -4.06 15.49 -9.60
CA MET A 361 -4.53 14.88 -10.85
C MET A 361 -6.00 14.47 -10.78
N LEU A 362 -6.43 13.87 -9.67
CA LEU A 362 -7.85 13.55 -9.42
C LEU A 362 -8.71 14.81 -9.42
N CYS A 363 -8.29 15.85 -8.70
CA CYS A 363 -8.98 17.15 -8.66
C CYS A 363 -9.08 17.79 -10.03
N ALA A 364 -8.04 17.72 -10.86
CA ALA A 364 -8.06 18.22 -12.23
C ALA A 364 -9.20 17.58 -13.05
N VAL A 365 -9.31 16.24 -12.99
CA VAL A 365 -10.37 15.49 -13.70
C VAL A 365 -11.75 15.76 -13.11
N MET A 366 -11.89 15.84 -11.79
CA MET A 366 -13.14 16.15 -11.09
C MET A 366 -13.57 17.63 -11.23
N GLY A 367 -12.74 18.51 -11.83
CA GLY A 367 -13.01 19.95 -11.92
C GLY A 367 -12.93 20.70 -10.60
N LEU A 368 -12.15 20.19 -9.64
CA LEU A 368 -11.91 20.79 -8.33
C LEU A 368 -10.61 21.62 -8.32
N PRO A 369 -10.41 22.54 -7.36
CA PRO A 369 -9.12 23.19 -7.14
C PRO A 369 -8.04 22.12 -6.89
N LEU A 370 -6.87 22.24 -7.53
CA LEU A 370 -5.81 21.21 -7.50
C LEU A 370 -5.30 20.89 -6.08
N ALA A 371 -5.33 21.88 -5.18
CA ALA A 371 -4.91 21.73 -3.79
C ALA A 371 -6.09 21.37 -2.85
N THR A 372 -7.21 20.85 -3.38
CA THR A 372 -8.32 20.41 -2.52
C THR A 372 -7.84 19.30 -1.59
N ASN A 373 -8.08 19.48 -0.29
CA ASN A 373 -7.77 18.45 0.69
C ASN A 373 -8.72 17.25 0.50
N MET A 374 -8.14 16.13 0.11
CA MET A 374 -8.84 14.87 -0.08
C MET A 374 -8.66 13.90 1.10
N ASP A 375 -8.15 14.38 2.25
CA ASP A 375 -8.02 13.55 3.44
C ASP A 375 -9.40 13.02 3.88
N TRP A 376 -9.43 11.75 4.25
CA TRP A 376 -10.65 11.06 4.68
C TRP A 376 -10.98 11.26 6.16
N PHE A 377 -10.07 11.85 6.96
CA PHE A 377 -10.31 12.32 8.30
C PHE A 377 -10.49 13.83 8.30
N THR A 378 -11.67 14.29 8.75
CA THR A 378 -11.98 15.71 8.85
C THR A 378 -12.13 16.10 10.31
N PRO A 379 -11.42 17.15 10.78
CA PRO A 379 -11.57 17.66 12.14
C PRO A 379 -13.04 17.94 12.50
N ALA A 380 -13.47 17.44 13.67
CA ALA A 380 -14.86 17.55 14.11
C ALA A 380 -15.23 18.93 14.70
N GLY A 381 -14.26 19.84 14.85
CA GLY A 381 -14.43 21.17 15.42
C GLY A 381 -14.83 21.18 16.92
N ARG A 382 -14.64 20.06 17.62
CA ARG A 382 -14.90 19.88 19.06
C ARG A 382 -13.94 18.88 19.66
N ASP A 383 -13.82 18.87 20.98
CA ASP A 383 -12.99 17.92 21.73
C ASP A 383 -13.66 16.54 21.90
N PHE A 384 -12.82 15.55 22.12
CA PHE A 384 -13.27 14.19 22.44
C PHE A 384 -13.70 14.09 23.90
N SER A 385 -14.94 13.71 24.16
CA SER A 385 -15.55 13.74 25.50
C SER A 385 -15.18 12.57 26.42
N ALA A 386 -14.48 11.53 25.91
CA ALA A 386 -14.20 10.32 26.66
C ALA A 386 -12.71 9.90 26.61
N PRO A 387 -11.76 10.79 26.95
CA PRO A 387 -10.33 10.52 26.81
C PRO A 387 -9.84 9.31 27.61
N HIS A 388 -10.50 8.97 28.73
CA HIS A 388 -10.18 7.80 29.54
C HIS A 388 -10.31 6.46 28.77
N MET A 389 -11.12 6.42 27.72
CA MET A 389 -11.30 5.21 26.90
C MET A 389 -10.06 4.87 26.07
N ILE A 390 -9.30 5.88 25.62
CA ILE A 390 -8.21 5.73 24.65
C ILE A 390 -6.82 5.96 25.25
N ARG A 391 -6.72 6.46 26.50
CA ARG A 391 -5.42 6.64 27.19
C ARG A 391 -4.73 5.30 27.36
N GLY A 392 -3.44 5.23 27.05
CA GLY A 392 -2.64 4.01 27.23
C GLY A 392 -1.43 3.97 26.32
N ARG A 393 -0.72 2.85 26.40
CA ARG A 393 0.41 2.50 25.57
C ARG A 393 -0.04 1.44 24.56
N TYR A 394 0.36 1.59 23.31
CA TYR A 394 0.03 0.71 22.21
C TYR A 394 1.30 0.35 21.46
N ILE A 395 1.43 -0.90 21.04
CA ILE A 395 2.64 -1.42 20.39
C ILE A 395 2.28 -2.08 19.07
N GLY A 396 3.03 -1.72 18.01
CA GLY A 396 3.03 -2.42 16.72
C GLY A 396 4.39 -3.06 16.47
N HIS A 397 4.40 -4.26 15.90
CA HIS A 397 5.59 -5.10 15.75
C HIS A 397 6.09 -5.22 14.30
N GLU A 398 5.70 -4.35 13.38
CA GLU A 398 6.25 -4.36 12.03
C GLU A 398 7.68 -3.79 12.03
N GLY A 399 8.66 -4.67 11.98
CA GLY A 399 10.08 -4.31 12.07
C GLY A 399 10.53 -3.93 13.49
N VAL A 400 11.12 -2.74 13.64
CA VAL A 400 11.40 -2.18 14.98
C VAL A 400 10.09 -1.87 15.66
N PRO A 401 9.84 -2.37 16.88
CA PRO A 401 8.57 -2.10 17.56
C PRO A 401 8.30 -0.60 17.69
N SER A 402 7.16 -0.17 17.17
CA SER A 402 6.70 1.23 17.27
C SER A 402 5.75 1.37 18.45
N ILE A 403 5.97 2.39 19.28
CA ILE A 403 5.25 2.62 20.53
C ILE A 403 4.47 3.93 20.43
N LEU A 404 3.14 3.83 20.54
CA LEU A 404 2.25 4.97 20.64
C LEU A 404 1.74 5.09 22.09
N CYS A 405 2.04 6.20 22.76
CA CYS A 405 1.50 6.52 24.07
C CYS A 405 0.49 7.66 23.96
N ILE A 406 -0.70 7.47 24.54
CA ILE A 406 -1.77 8.49 24.58
C ILE A 406 -2.03 8.92 26.03
N HIS A 407 -2.00 10.22 26.26
CA HIS A 407 -2.24 10.84 27.57
C HIS A 407 -3.09 12.12 27.43
N CYS A 408 -3.67 12.59 28.54
CA CYS A 408 -4.30 13.90 28.61
C CYS A 408 -3.32 14.89 29.23
N GLU A 409 -3.45 16.17 28.91
CA GLU A 409 -2.84 17.23 29.69
C GLU A 409 -3.38 17.25 31.12
N GLU A 410 -2.63 17.83 32.06
CA GLU A 410 -3.01 17.85 33.49
C GLU A 410 -4.36 18.56 33.73
N ASP A 411 -4.68 19.56 32.92
CA ASP A 411 -5.96 20.28 32.94
C ASP A 411 -7.10 19.54 32.22
N GLY A 412 -6.82 18.40 31.59
CA GLY A 412 -7.80 17.60 30.83
C GLY A 412 -8.26 18.20 29.51
N SER A 413 -7.68 19.35 29.09
CA SER A 413 -8.18 20.12 27.95
C SER A 413 -7.84 19.50 26.59
N HIS A 414 -6.67 18.84 26.45
CA HIS A 414 -6.21 18.32 25.16
C HIS A 414 -5.64 16.92 25.28
N LEU A 415 -5.88 16.12 24.23
CA LEU A 415 -5.24 14.83 24.04
C LEU A 415 -3.88 15.03 23.34
N ARG A 416 -2.86 14.45 23.96
CA ARG A 416 -1.50 14.38 23.41
C ARG A 416 -1.07 12.93 23.28
N GLY A 417 -0.08 12.71 22.46
CA GLY A 417 0.58 11.42 22.35
C GLY A 417 2.06 11.57 22.09
N THR A 418 2.76 10.46 22.23
CA THR A 418 4.11 10.30 21.67
C THR A 418 4.13 9.06 20.81
N ARG A 419 4.81 9.13 19.67
CA ARG A 419 5.14 7.96 18.87
C ARG A 419 6.63 7.86 18.74
N ASP A 420 7.21 6.77 19.24
CA ASP A 420 8.65 6.50 19.20
C ASP A 420 9.51 7.65 19.77
N GLY A 421 8.96 8.33 20.81
CA GLY A 421 9.58 9.48 21.46
C GLY A 421 9.22 10.84 20.86
N GLU A 422 8.65 10.90 19.68
CA GLU A 422 8.20 12.16 19.06
C GLU A 422 6.84 12.60 19.61
N ASN A 423 6.72 13.89 19.95
CA ASN A 423 5.48 14.46 20.46
C ASN A 423 4.43 14.61 19.35
N LEU A 424 3.19 14.29 19.68
CA LEU A 424 2.03 14.41 18.81
C LEU A 424 0.90 15.19 19.51
N ARG A 425 0.19 16.01 18.74
CA ARG A 425 -1.11 16.57 19.12
C ARG A 425 -2.20 15.78 18.41
N LEU A 426 -3.26 15.40 19.13
CA LEU A 426 -4.39 14.66 18.57
C LEU A 426 -5.54 15.62 18.23
N VAL A 427 -5.96 15.64 16.97
CA VAL A 427 -7.11 16.40 16.48
C VAL A 427 -8.26 15.42 16.28
N TYR A 428 -9.34 15.63 17.03
CA TYR A 428 -10.51 14.74 16.99
C TYR A 428 -11.30 14.85 15.68
N CYS A 429 -11.64 13.71 15.08
CA CYS A 429 -12.31 13.59 13.78
C CYS A 429 -13.67 12.86 13.84
N GLY A 430 -14.22 12.66 15.05
CA GLY A 430 -15.49 11.95 15.25
C GLY A 430 -15.34 10.46 15.53
N GLY A 431 -16.29 9.87 16.25
CA GLY A 431 -16.21 8.48 16.71
C GLY A 431 -15.00 8.26 17.63
N ALA A 432 -14.11 7.36 17.27
CA ALA A 432 -12.84 7.14 17.98
C ALA A 432 -11.63 7.44 17.07
N ARG A 433 -11.75 8.45 16.18
CA ARG A 433 -10.78 8.78 15.14
C ARG A 433 -10.11 10.11 15.38
N PHE A 434 -8.81 10.19 15.06
CA PHE A 434 -7.98 11.36 15.27
C PHE A 434 -6.95 11.49 14.15
N LEU A 435 -6.61 12.73 13.81
CA LEU A 435 -5.35 13.05 13.14
C LEU A 435 -4.30 13.26 14.23
N ALA A 436 -3.18 12.57 14.11
CA ALA A 436 -1.98 12.88 14.87
C ALA A 436 -1.15 13.87 14.05
N VAL A 437 -0.93 15.07 14.58
CA VAL A 437 -0.22 16.15 13.90
C VAL A 437 1.00 16.58 14.69
N LYS A 438 1.97 17.21 14.03
CA LYS A 438 3.13 17.82 14.73
C LYS A 438 2.65 19.00 15.57
N PRO A 439 3.10 19.13 16.84
CA PRO A 439 2.66 20.23 17.72
C PRO A 439 3.04 21.63 17.21
N ASP A 440 4.21 21.75 16.57
CA ASP A 440 4.78 22.96 16.00
C ASP A 440 4.39 23.19 14.52
N ALA A 441 3.81 22.20 13.86
CA ALA A 441 3.31 22.28 12.50
C ALA A 441 1.94 21.58 12.38
N PRO A 442 0.86 22.19 12.90
CA PRO A 442 -0.46 21.54 13.06
C PRO A 442 -1.14 21.14 11.75
N ASP A 443 -0.69 21.67 10.63
CA ASP A 443 -1.16 21.28 9.29
C ASP A 443 -0.40 20.05 8.74
N THR A 444 0.63 19.57 9.45
CA THR A 444 1.38 18.37 9.08
C THR A 444 0.80 17.17 9.80
N VAL A 445 0.05 16.34 9.06
CA VAL A 445 -0.48 15.06 9.55
C VAL A 445 0.67 14.05 9.56
N VAL A 446 0.91 13.45 10.73
CA VAL A 446 1.89 12.38 10.92
C VAL A 446 1.26 11.02 10.63
N CYS A 447 0.06 10.79 11.19
CA CYS A 447 -0.71 9.58 10.91
C CYS A 447 -2.19 9.74 11.29
N HIS A 448 -2.99 8.85 10.74
CA HIS A 448 -4.41 8.64 11.08
C HIS A 448 -4.51 7.62 12.20
N LEU A 449 -5.31 7.90 13.22
CA LEU A 449 -5.53 7.02 14.35
C LEU A 449 -7.02 6.67 14.46
N GLU A 450 -7.34 5.38 14.54
CA GLU A 450 -8.68 4.90 14.85
C GLU A 450 -8.61 3.91 16.01
N PHE A 451 -9.16 4.30 17.18
CA PHE A 451 -9.16 3.45 18.37
C PHE A 451 -10.26 2.39 18.28
N LEU A 452 -9.88 1.15 18.52
CA LEU A 452 -10.74 -0.01 18.48
C LEU A 452 -11.28 -0.26 19.90
N ILE A 453 -12.56 0.08 20.11
CA ILE A 453 -13.18 0.08 21.43
C ILE A 453 -13.92 -1.23 21.68
N ARG A 454 -13.66 -1.85 22.85
CA ARG A 454 -14.39 -3.02 23.36
C ARG A 454 -14.67 -2.79 24.86
N ALA A 455 -15.90 -3.01 25.32
CA ALA A 455 -16.33 -2.80 26.70
C ALA A 455 -15.94 -1.42 27.27
N GLY A 456 -16.08 -0.35 26.47
CA GLY A 456 -15.82 1.04 26.90
C GLY A 456 -14.33 1.41 27.01
N ARG A 457 -13.40 0.58 26.50
CA ARG A 457 -11.96 0.84 26.50
C ARG A 457 -11.34 0.43 25.17
N ALA A 458 -10.36 1.20 24.71
CA ALA A 458 -9.58 0.80 23.54
C ALA A 458 -8.71 -0.41 23.87
N TRP A 459 -8.85 -1.48 23.10
CA TRP A 459 -7.99 -2.65 23.15
C TRP A 459 -6.85 -2.54 22.14
N GLY A 460 -7.01 -1.71 21.11
CA GLY A 460 -6.01 -1.43 20.10
C GLY A 460 -6.27 -0.09 19.42
N VAL A 461 -5.37 0.33 18.59
CA VAL A 461 -5.48 1.50 17.73
C VAL A 461 -4.96 1.18 16.35
N ARG A 462 -5.73 1.49 15.30
CA ARG A 462 -5.23 1.44 13.93
C ARG A 462 -4.45 2.71 13.66
N VAL A 463 -3.14 2.56 13.41
CA VAL A 463 -2.20 3.62 13.02
C VAL A 463 -2.01 3.51 11.51
N GLY A 464 -2.56 4.45 10.75
CA GLY A 464 -2.69 4.29 9.31
C GLY A 464 -3.51 3.05 8.95
N THR A 465 -2.85 1.98 8.53
CA THR A 465 -3.50 0.71 8.16
C THR A 465 -3.13 -0.48 9.06
N ARG A 466 -2.28 -0.30 10.09
CA ARG A 466 -1.82 -1.35 11.02
C ARG A 466 -2.47 -1.19 12.38
N VAL A 467 -2.82 -2.30 13.01
CA VAL A 467 -3.36 -2.29 14.37
C VAL A 467 -2.23 -2.49 15.37
N PHE A 468 -2.06 -1.52 16.26
CA PHE A 468 -1.22 -1.61 17.45
C PHE A 468 -2.07 -2.09 18.61
N GLU A 469 -1.63 -3.13 19.29
CA GLU A 469 -2.33 -3.65 20.47
C GLU A 469 -2.02 -2.82 21.71
N ARG A 470 -2.98 -2.75 22.60
CA ARG A 470 -2.80 -2.09 23.90
C ARG A 470 -1.93 -2.97 24.79
N ASP A 471 -0.86 -2.38 25.35
CA ASP A 471 0.03 -2.97 26.35
C ASP A 471 -0.60 -2.98 27.74
#